data_70c8cd48c0df34f0ee3392085c37881e
#
_entry.id   70c8cd48c0df34f0ee3392085c37881e
#
_cell.length_a   1.000
_cell.length_b   1.000
_cell.length_c   1.000
_cell.angle_alpha   90.00
_cell.angle_beta   90.00
_cell.angle_gamma   90.00
#
_symmetry.space_group_name_H-M   'P 1'
#
loop_
_entity.id
_entity.type
_entity.pdbx_description
1 polymer ?
#
loop_
_entity_poly.entity_id
_entity_poly.type
_entity_poly.pdbx_seq_one_letter_code
_entity_poly.pdbx_strand_id
1 'polypeptide(L)'
;MFPRLLLLLTVACMARAEFLRVEVFMKDMNCESCSESLGKAFERLRGVKHVEVNFKDGTVALDLANQNRVTLEQVWDAIKRVGFTPGETKVTVRGSVKNDSLTVSVIDKTIKIEGHAAEAENVELKGTITPPPDPRAPVKLHLSE
;
A
#
# COMPACT_ATOMS: atom_id res chain seq x y z
N MET A 1 43.22 -36.15 4.63
CA MET A 1 42.87 -34.80 5.11
C MET A 1 41.88 -34.21 4.11
N PHE A 2 40.60 -34.18 4.44
CA PHE A 2 39.57 -33.57 3.57
C PHE A 2 39.26 -32.20 4.16
N PRO A 3 39.42 -31.10 3.40
CA PRO A 3 38.97 -29.79 3.88
C PRO A 3 37.45 -29.78 3.90
N ARG A 4 36.89 -29.61 5.09
CA ARG A 4 35.46 -29.30 5.29
C ARG A 4 35.17 -27.97 4.61
N LEU A 5 34.61 -28.05 3.40
CA LEU A 5 34.02 -26.90 2.72
C LEU A 5 32.76 -26.49 3.49
N LEU A 6 32.92 -25.51 4.36
CA LEU A 6 31.82 -24.88 5.09
C LEU A 6 31.00 -24.07 4.08
N LEU A 7 29.94 -24.70 3.55
CA LEU A 7 28.97 -24.02 2.70
C LEU A 7 28.20 -23.01 3.57
N LEU A 8 28.71 -21.79 3.59
CA LEU A 8 27.97 -20.65 4.15
C LEU A 8 26.71 -20.43 3.31
N LEU A 9 25.62 -21.02 3.77
CA LEU A 9 24.28 -20.74 3.23
C LEU A 9 23.91 -19.32 3.65
N THR A 10 24.28 -18.34 2.80
CA THR A 10 23.78 -16.98 2.93
C THR A 10 22.29 -17.03 2.61
N VAL A 11 21.47 -17.07 3.66
CA VAL A 11 20.03 -16.81 3.55
C VAL A 11 19.92 -15.36 3.11
N ALA A 12 19.78 -15.15 1.81
CA ALA A 12 19.40 -13.87 1.26
C ALA A 12 17.99 -13.57 1.82
N CYS A 13 17.94 -12.70 2.82
CA CYS A 13 16.69 -12.13 3.30
C CYS A 13 16.13 -11.32 2.14
N MET A 14 15.26 -11.96 1.34
CA MET A 14 14.55 -11.29 0.26
C MET A 14 13.66 -10.24 0.89
N ALA A 15 14.14 -9.01 0.91
CA ALA A 15 13.38 -7.84 1.31
C ALA A 15 12.17 -7.73 0.37
N ARG A 16 11.00 -8.09 0.87
CA ARG A 16 9.75 -8.04 0.11
C ARG A 16 9.17 -6.63 0.21
N ALA A 17 9.05 -6.00 -0.93
CA ALA A 17 8.41 -4.69 -1.04
C ALA A 17 6.89 -4.86 -1.02
N GLU A 18 6.21 -4.14 -0.14
CA GLU A 18 4.76 -4.27 0.11
C GLU A 18 4.18 -3.02 0.76
N PHE A 19 2.87 -2.82 0.61
CA PHE A 19 2.16 -1.85 1.42
C PHE A 19 2.00 -2.38 2.84
N LEU A 20 2.23 -1.53 3.84
CA LEU A 20 2.10 -1.86 5.26
C LEU A 20 0.83 -1.28 5.86
N ARG A 21 0.49 -0.05 5.48
CA ARG A 21 -0.73 0.65 5.91
C ARG A 21 -1.26 1.49 4.75
N VAL A 22 -2.57 1.50 4.60
CA VAL A 22 -3.27 2.32 3.61
C VAL A 22 -4.44 3.00 4.31
N GLU A 23 -4.51 4.34 4.23
CA GLU A 23 -5.63 5.12 4.74
C GLU A 23 -6.21 5.95 3.61
N VAL A 24 -7.49 5.76 3.32
CA VAL A 24 -8.18 6.44 2.23
C VAL A 24 -9.22 7.41 2.78
N PHE A 25 -9.17 8.64 2.28
CA PHE A 25 -10.19 9.65 2.55
C PHE A 25 -11.31 9.58 1.50
N MET A 26 -12.56 9.67 1.96
CA MET A 26 -13.76 9.67 1.12
C MET A 26 -14.61 10.90 1.47
N LYS A 27 -14.85 11.77 0.48
CA LYS A 27 -15.62 13.01 0.68
C LYS A 27 -17.13 12.77 0.89
N ASP A 28 -17.61 11.66 0.41
CA ASP A 28 -19.05 11.32 0.32
C ASP A 28 -19.48 10.26 1.36
N MET A 29 -18.69 10.06 2.41
CA MET A 29 -19.06 9.17 3.50
C MET A 29 -20.10 9.84 4.42
N ASN A 30 -21.36 9.67 4.09
CA ASN A 30 -22.51 10.28 4.79
C ASN A 30 -23.54 9.26 5.28
N CYS A 31 -23.23 7.98 5.24
CA CYS A 31 -24.13 6.89 5.59
C CYS A 31 -23.41 5.93 6.56
N GLU A 32 -23.88 5.85 7.81
CA GLU A 32 -23.26 5.00 8.84
C GLU A 32 -23.36 3.51 8.50
N SER A 33 -24.50 3.04 8.01
CA SER A 33 -24.67 1.65 7.58
C SER A 33 -23.79 1.28 6.36
N CYS A 34 -23.49 2.26 5.51
CA CYS A 34 -22.57 2.06 4.39
C CYS A 34 -21.13 1.90 4.88
N SER A 35 -20.76 2.60 5.98
CA SER A 35 -19.43 2.46 6.59
C SER A 35 -19.19 1.05 7.15
N GLU A 36 -20.23 0.44 7.73
CA GLU A 36 -20.17 -0.97 8.17
C GLU A 36 -19.99 -1.93 6.99
N SER A 37 -20.69 -1.67 5.88
CA SER A 37 -20.56 -2.47 4.66
C SER A 37 -19.15 -2.38 4.08
N LEU A 38 -18.54 -1.21 4.16
CA LEU A 38 -17.15 -0.98 3.75
C LEU A 38 -16.17 -1.76 4.62
N GLY A 39 -16.33 -1.73 5.95
CA GLY A 39 -15.53 -2.52 6.88
C GLY A 39 -15.58 -4.01 6.54
N LYS A 40 -16.75 -4.57 6.35
CA LYS A 40 -16.96 -5.96 5.97
C LYS A 40 -16.34 -6.32 4.60
N ALA A 41 -16.36 -5.38 3.66
CA ALA A 41 -15.73 -5.59 2.35
C ALA A 41 -14.21 -5.74 2.48
N PHE A 42 -13.58 -4.94 3.33
CA PHE A 42 -12.14 -5.00 3.55
C PHE A 42 -11.70 -6.18 4.42
N GLU A 43 -12.49 -6.60 5.40
CA GLU A 43 -12.22 -7.80 6.19
C GLU A 43 -12.12 -9.07 5.31
N ARG A 44 -12.80 -9.07 4.18
CA ARG A 44 -12.75 -10.16 3.19
C ARG A 44 -11.56 -10.10 2.24
N LEU A 45 -10.87 -8.97 2.19
CA LEU A 45 -9.72 -8.78 1.31
C LEU A 45 -8.51 -9.49 1.90
N ARG A 46 -7.99 -10.49 1.16
CA ARG A 46 -6.83 -11.27 1.60
C ARG A 46 -5.61 -10.36 1.78
N GLY A 47 -5.00 -10.42 2.95
CA GLY A 47 -3.83 -9.61 3.30
C GLY A 47 -4.17 -8.42 4.20
N VAL A 48 -5.43 -8.13 4.44
CA VAL A 48 -5.87 -7.14 5.43
C VAL A 48 -5.85 -7.79 6.81
N LYS A 49 -5.15 -7.17 7.74
CA LYS A 49 -5.01 -7.61 9.12
C LYS A 49 -6.00 -6.91 10.05
N HIS A 50 -6.19 -5.63 9.85
CA HIS A 50 -7.08 -4.79 10.64
C HIS A 50 -7.71 -3.71 9.77
N VAL A 51 -8.98 -3.40 10.04
CA VAL A 51 -9.75 -2.35 9.36
C VAL A 51 -10.29 -1.39 10.41
N GLU A 52 -10.08 -0.11 10.21
CA GLU A 52 -10.64 0.96 11.02
C GLU A 52 -11.41 1.92 10.11
N VAL A 53 -12.71 2.04 10.31
CA VAL A 53 -13.56 2.97 9.58
C VAL A 53 -13.93 4.12 10.51
N ASN A 54 -13.54 5.34 10.17
CA ASN A 54 -13.92 6.54 10.89
C ASN A 54 -14.94 7.32 10.07
N PHE A 55 -16.19 7.15 10.43
CA PHE A 55 -17.31 7.80 9.76
C PHE A 55 -17.26 9.33 9.88
N LYS A 56 -16.83 9.88 11.02
CA LYS A 56 -16.79 11.31 11.25
C LYS A 56 -15.76 12.02 10.39
N ASP A 57 -14.61 11.39 10.22
CA ASP A 57 -13.51 11.95 9.43
C ASP A 57 -13.57 11.52 7.95
N GLY A 58 -14.48 10.60 7.61
CA GLY A 58 -14.62 10.09 6.27
C GLY A 58 -13.42 9.26 5.82
N THR A 59 -12.79 8.51 6.73
CA THR A 59 -11.59 7.72 6.44
C THR A 59 -11.78 6.24 6.69
N VAL A 60 -11.08 5.43 5.93
CA VAL A 60 -10.86 4.02 6.20
C VAL A 60 -9.36 3.73 6.23
N ALA A 61 -8.89 3.11 7.29
CA ALA A 61 -7.50 2.71 7.45
C ALA A 61 -7.38 1.19 7.49
N LEU A 62 -6.43 0.67 6.74
CA LEU A 62 -6.14 -0.74 6.62
C LEU A 62 -4.71 -1.00 7.10
N ASP A 63 -4.55 -1.84 8.10
CA ASP A 63 -3.25 -2.44 8.42
C ASP A 63 -3.13 -3.75 7.65
N LEU A 64 -2.02 -3.91 6.95
CA LEU A 64 -1.80 -5.04 6.07
C LEU A 64 -0.82 -6.03 6.69
N ALA A 65 -1.06 -7.31 6.45
CA ALA A 65 -0.20 -8.37 6.92
C ALA A 65 1.14 -8.36 6.18
N ASN A 66 2.18 -8.86 6.84
CA ASN A 66 3.47 -9.08 6.16
C ASN A 66 3.29 -10.04 4.98
N GLN A 67 4.01 -9.77 3.89
CA GLN A 67 3.96 -10.56 2.66
C GLN A 67 2.57 -10.54 1.98
N ASN A 68 1.81 -9.48 2.19
CA ASN A 68 0.55 -9.28 1.49
C ASN A 68 0.78 -8.92 0.01
N ARG A 69 -0.26 -9.12 -0.80
CA ARG A 69 -0.27 -8.75 -2.22
C ARG A 69 -1.37 -7.73 -2.52
N VAL A 70 -1.74 -6.94 -1.54
CA VAL A 70 -2.77 -5.92 -1.69
C VAL A 70 -2.26 -4.80 -2.57
N THR A 71 -3.06 -4.40 -3.54
CA THR A 71 -2.81 -3.25 -4.41
C THR A 71 -3.74 -2.10 -4.09
N LEU A 72 -3.34 -0.88 -4.41
CA LEU A 72 -4.20 0.30 -4.21
C LEU A 72 -5.46 0.23 -5.06
N GLU A 73 -5.36 -0.33 -6.26
CA GLU A 73 -6.50 -0.53 -7.15
C GLU A 73 -7.57 -1.42 -6.49
N GLN A 74 -7.17 -2.50 -5.82
CA GLN A 74 -8.10 -3.36 -5.07
C GLN A 74 -8.79 -2.61 -3.94
N VAL A 75 -8.05 -1.74 -3.24
CA VAL A 75 -8.60 -0.90 -2.16
C VAL A 75 -9.60 0.11 -2.73
N TRP A 76 -9.23 0.84 -3.76
CA TRP A 76 -10.12 1.84 -4.38
C TRP A 76 -11.35 1.20 -5.02
N ASP A 77 -11.21 0.04 -5.65
CA ASP A 77 -12.34 -0.69 -6.24
C ASP A 77 -13.30 -1.21 -5.19
N ALA A 78 -12.81 -1.67 -4.03
CA ALA A 78 -13.67 -2.06 -2.91
C ALA A 78 -14.50 -0.88 -2.40
N ILE A 79 -13.90 0.31 -2.30
CA ILE A 79 -14.59 1.55 -1.92
C ILE A 79 -15.67 1.91 -2.93
N LYS A 80 -15.35 1.88 -4.22
CA LYS A 80 -16.30 2.16 -5.31
C LYS A 80 -17.48 1.19 -5.34
N ARG A 81 -17.24 -0.09 -5.09
CA ARG A 81 -18.31 -1.11 -5.06
C ARG A 81 -19.33 -0.87 -3.96
N VAL A 82 -18.93 -0.29 -2.84
CA VAL A 82 -19.84 0.08 -1.75
C VAL A 82 -20.58 1.39 -2.05
N GLY A 83 -20.15 2.16 -3.04
CA GLY A 83 -20.79 3.38 -3.50
C GLY A 83 -20.08 4.68 -3.07
N PHE A 84 -18.87 4.58 -2.53
CA PHE A 84 -18.05 5.74 -2.17
C PHE A 84 -17.03 6.09 -3.26
N THR A 85 -16.53 7.32 -3.21
CA THR A 85 -15.48 7.80 -4.09
C THR A 85 -14.15 7.87 -3.31
N PRO A 86 -13.15 7.04 -3.67
CA PRO A 86 -11.86 7.12 -3.02
C PRO A 86 -11.15 8.43 -3.39
N GLY A 87 -10.60 9.10 -2.41
CA GLY A 87 -9.84 10.33 -2.54
C GLY A 87 -8.38 10.14 -2.15
N GLU A 88 -7.81 11.17 -1.55
CA GLU A 88 -6.45 11.15 -1.06
C GLU A 88 -6.17 9.90 -0.24
N THR A 89 -5.09 9.22 -0.56
CA THR A 89 -4.71 7.94 0.04
C THR A 89 -3.32 8.07 0.66
N LYS A 90 -3.26 8.03 1.98
CA LYS A 90 -2.00 7.98 2.72
C LYS A 90 -1.50 6.55 2.78
N VAL A 91 -0.23 6.35 2.49
CA VAL A 91 0.37 5.02 2.47
C VAL A 91 1.64 4.97 3.30
N THR A 92 1.85 3.84 3.93
CA THR A 92 3.16 3.40 4.41
C THR A 92 3.54 2.18 3.56
N VAL A 93 4.64 2.28 2.84
CA VAL A 93 5.05 1.28 1.86
C VAL A 93 6.52 0.96 2.04
N ARG A 94 6.86 -0.31 1.92
CA ARG A 94 8.24 -0.80 1.89
C ARG A 94 8.62 -1.15 0.46
N GLY A 95 9.81 -0.78 0.04
CA GLY A 95 10.26 -1.08 -1.31
C GLY A 95 11.68 -0.62 -1.56
N SER A 96 12.08 -0.67 -2.82
CA SER A 96 13.38 -0.19 -3.27
C SER A 96 13.23 1.07 -4.10
N VAL A 97 14.01 2.10 -3.77
CA VAL A 97 14.02 3.39 -4.45
C VAL A 97 15.20 3.45 -5.40
N LYS A 98 14.93 3.74 -6.66
CA LYS A 98 15.94 3.99 -7.70
C LYS A 98 15.38 4.96 -8.74
N ASN A 99 16.18 5.97 -9.11
CA ASN A 99 15.80 6.97 -10.11
C ASN A 99 14.41 7.60 -9.83
N ASP A 100 14.17 8.08 -8.60
CA ASP A 100 12.91 8.65 -8.14
C ASP A 100 11.68 7.75 -8.41
N SER A 101 11.90 6.46 -8.38
CA SER A 101 10.86 5.44 -8.53
C SER A 101 10.94 4.42 -7.41
N LEU A 102 9.79 4.12 -6.81
CA LEU A 102 9.63 3.08 -5.82
C LEU A 102 9.13 1.80 -6.50
N THR A 103 9.88 0.72 -6.37
CA THR A 103 9.47 -0.59 -6.84
C THR A 103 8.89 -1.40 -5.68
N VAL A 104 7.64 -1.84 -5.84
CA VAL A 104 6.94 -2.73 -4.91
C VAL A 104 6.92 -4.13 -5.53
N SER A 105 7.95 -4.91 -5.25
CA SER A 105 8.24 -6.16 -5.97
C SER A 105 7.19 -7.26 -5.80
N VAL A 106 6.52 -7.32 -4.65
CA VAL A 106 5.50 -8.36 -4.40
C VAL A 106 4.30 -8.27 -5.34
N ILE A 107 3.97 -7.07 -5.79
CA ILE A 107 2.86 -6.80 -6.69
C ILE A 107 3.30 -6.36 -8.09
N ASP A 108 4.62 -6.36 -8.35
CA ASP A 108 5.22 -5.94 -9.62
C ASP A 108 4.76 -4.54 -10.08
N LYS A 109 4.76 -3.60 -9.14
CA LYS A 109 4.36 -2.21 -9.38
C LYS A 109 5.52 -1.26 -9.18
N THR A 110 5.60 -0.29 -10.07
CA THR A 110 6.52 0.85 -9.96
C THR A 110 5.70 2.13 -9.75
N ILE A 111 6.02 2.85 -8.69
CA ILE A 111 5.35 4.10 -8.32
C ILE A 111 6.37 5.23 -8.48
N LYS A 112 6.03 6.27 -9.23
CA LYS A 112 6.88 7.45 -9.33
C LYS A 112 6.83 8.25 -8.04
N ILE A 113 7.99 8.69 -7.56
CA ILE A 113 8.11 9.57 -6.41
C ILE A 113 8.13 11.01 -6.92
N GLU A 114 7.23 11.84 -6.43
CA GLU A 114 7.31 13.29 -6.60
C GLU A 114 8.06 13.89 -5.43
N GLY A 115 9.19 14.50 -5.74
CA GLY A 115 10.18 14.95 -4.78
C GLY A 115 11.51 14.25 -5.00
N HIS A 116 12.38 14.30 -4.03
CA HIS A 116 13.68 13.64 -4.09
C HIS A 116 13.77 12.58 -2.96
N ALA A 117 14.00 11.35 -3.35
CA ALA A 117 14.25 10.27 -2.40
C ALA A 117 15.64 9.69 -2.67
N ALA A 118 16.40 9.46 -1.60
CA ALA A 118 17.68 8.79 -1.71
C ALA A 118 17.50 7.35 -2.23
N GLU A 119 18.39 6.91 -3.11
CA GLU A 119 18.41 5.53 -3.56
C GLU A 119 18.68 4.61 -2.37
N ALA A 120 17.82 3.63 -2.18
CA ALA A 120 17.93 2.67 -1.10
C ALA A 120 17.16 1.39 -1.42
N GLU A 121 17.63 0.28 -0.87
CA GLU A 121 16.92 -0.99 -0.90
C GLU A 121 16.20 -1.22 0.43
N ASN A 122 15.02 -1.83 0.37
CA ASN A 122 14.21 -2.17 1.55
C ASN A 122 13.94 -0.99 2.49
N VAL A 123 13.58 0.13 1.90
CA VAL A 123 13.24 1.36 2.64
C VAL A 123 11.74 1.45 2.88
N GLU A 124 11.37 1.95 4.05
CA GLU A 124 9.99 2.29 4.37
C GLU A 124 9.75 3.77 4.09
N LEU A 125 8.76 4.05 3.24
CA LEU A 125 8.35 5.40 2.88
C LEU A 125 6.91 5.65 3.31
N LYS A 126 6.65 6.89 3.70
CA LYS A 126 5.31 7.41 3.97
C LYS A 126 5.01 8.54 3.01
N GLY A 127 3.80 8.54 2.52
CA GLY A 127 3.40 9.59 1.59
C GLY A 127 1.93 9.50 1.21
N THR A 128 1.55 10.33 0.28
CA THR A 128 0.18 10.47 -0.19
C THR A 128 0.11 10.15 -1.68
N ILE A 129 -0.90 9.41 -2.05
CA ILE A 129 -1.22 9.06 -3.43
C ILE A 129 -2.66 9.50 -3.71
N THR A 130 -2.87 10.18 -4.83
CA THR A 130 -4.21 10.48 -5.33
C THR A 130 -4.60 9.45 -6.38
N PRO A 131 -5.79 8.83 -6.28
CA PRO A 131 -6.27 7.93 -7.31
C PRO A 131 -6.27 8.62 -8.68
N PRO A 132 -5.62 8.06 -9.70
CA PRO A 132 -5.62 8.65 -11.02
C PRO A 132 -7.02 8.58 -11.65
N PRO A 133 -7.41 9.58 -12.46
CA PRO A 133 -8.69 9.57 -13.17
C PRO A 133 -8.80 8.44 -14.21
N ASP A 134 -7.66 8.03 -14.76
CA ASP A 134 -7.53 6.90 -15.67
C ASP A 134 -6.78 5.76 -14.97
N PRO A 135 -7.35 4.54 -14.92
CA PRO A 135 -6.68 3.37 -14.32
C PRO A 135 -5.33 3.00 -14.95
N ARG A 136 -5.06 3.50 -16.15
CA ARG A 136 -3.81 3.30 -16.87
C ARG A 136 -2.76 4.36 -16.60
N ALA A 137 -3.16 5.48 -15.97
CA ALA A 137 -2.23 6.55 -15.64
C ALA A 137 -1.24 6.11 -14.54
N PRO A 138 0.01 6.57 -14.60
CA PRO A 138 0.98 6.24 -13.57
C PRO A 138 0.57 6.82 -12.22
N VAL A 139 0.70 6.02 -11.19
CA VAL A 139 0.50 6.42 -9.80
C VAL A 139 1.73 7.19 -9.33
N LYS A 140 1.51 8.27 -8.62
CA LYS A 140 2.56 9.13 -8.08
C LYS A 140 2.46 9.21 -6.56
N LEU A 141 3.60 9.06 -5.89
CA LEU A 141 3.74 9.16 -4.44
C LEU A 141 4.35 10.51 -4.08
N HIS A 142 3.61 11.32 -3.34
CA HIS A 142 4.12 12.52 -2.69
C HIS A 142 4.62 12.15 -1.30
N LEU A 143 5.92 12.29 -1.06
CA LEU A 143 6.49 11.97 0.25
C LEU A 143 5.97 12.94 1.30
N SER A 144 5.58 12.41 2.46
CA SER A 144 5.34 13.22 3.66
C SER A 144 6.66 13.38 4.43
N GLU A 145 6.97 14.61 4.78
CA GLU A 145 8.08 14.93 5.68
C GLU A 145 7.90 14.35 7.09
#